data_0f97a8ff8b493620e1512f594608f1a8
#
_entry.id   0f97a8ff8b493620e1512f594608f1a8
#
_cell.length_a   1.000
_cell.length_b   1.000
_cell.length_c   1.000
_cell.angle_alpha   90.00
_cell.angle_beta   90.00
_cell.angle_gamma   90.00
#
_symmetry.space_group_name_H-M   'P 1'
#
loop_
_entity.id
_entity.type
_entity.pdbx_description
1 polymer ?
#
loop_
_entity_poly.entity_id
_entity_poly.type
_entity_poly.pdbx_seq_one_letter_code
_entity_poly.pdbx_strand_id
1 'polypeptide(L)'
;VTDLPLGVDLDHAVLPEADPERVGVVFDELEFGAQLRGRLLEAFGSHASDDDAATVPEVTDVTRVRTAQEFSDWLDAGEKDVPIVVRRLAHDPKAPSGAEVTTLMLMNQRGAAVDLVTADQELTIAVEEWLADPVAPKIVDGLKDLYHGLIQRGIELAGVVDDVQLSGYLVRPALRSYELDAQLSHHLEVEVPRADESAASEKNGQTEL
;
A
#
# COMPACT_ATOMS: atom_id res chain seq x y z
N VAL A 1 40.97 0.15 -26.70
CA VAL A 1 41.92 -0.89 -26.23
C VAL A 1 41.19 -2.21 -26.27
N THR A 2 41.44 -3.00 -27.34
CA THR A 2 40.73 -4.27 -27.61
C THR A 2 41.60 -5.50 -27.36
N ASP A 3 42.85 -5.32 -26.93
CA ASP A 3 43.83 -6.38 -26.79
C ASP A 3 44.44 -6.41 -25.38
N LEU A 4 43.59 -6.49 -24.37
CA LEU A 4 44.05 -6.82 -23.03
C LEU A 4 44.10 -8.34 -22.89
N PRO A 5 45.26 -8.94 -22.54
CA PRO A 5 45.33 -10.36 -22.21
C PRO A 5 44.55 -10.61 -20.91
N LEU A 6 43.29 -10.90 -21.03
CA LEU A 6 42.49 -11.39 -19.92
C LEU A 6 42.83 -12.85 -19.76
N GLY A 7 43.45 -13.24 -18.66
CA GLY A 7 43.72 -14.66 -18.34
C GLY A 7 42.44 -15.47 -18.07
N VAL A 8 41.35 -15.16 -18.80
CA VAL A 8 40.05 -15.79 -18.65
C VAL A 8 39.76 -16.54 -19.95
N ASP A 9 39.59 -17.83 -19.85
CA ASP A 9 39.14 -18.68 -20.94
C ASP A 9 37.59 -18.67 -21.00
N LEU A 10 37.04 -18.04 -22.05
CA LEU A 10 35.61 -17.89 -22.24
C LEU A 10 34.89 -19.23 -22.47
N ASP A 11 35.61 -20.25 -22.98
CA ASP A 11 35.06 -21.59 -23.21
C ASP A 11 34.77 -22.32 -21.88
N HIS A 12 35.35 -21.87 -20.79
CA HIS A 12 35.14 -22.37 -19.44
C HIS A 12 34.28 -21.41 -18.56
N ALA A 13 33.79 -20.31 -19.13
CA ALA A 13 32.92 -19.37 -18.44
C ALA A 13 31.50 -19.95 -18.36
N VAL A 14 31.29 -20.88 -17.44
CA VAL A 14 29.97 -21.43 -17.12
C VAL A 14 29.35 -20.62 -16.01
N LEU A 15 28.11 -20.18 -16.19
CA LEU A 15 27.35 -19.55 -15.12
C LEU A 15 27.00 -20.65 -14.09
N PRO A 16 27.51 -20.58 -12.84
CA PRO A 16 27.16 -21.55 -11.81
C PRO A 16 25.66 -21.45 -11.46
N GLU A 17 25.05 -22.54 -11.03
CA GLU A 17 23.73 -22.49 -10.44
C GLU A 17 23.77 -21.57 -9.21
N ALA A 18 22.77 -20.69 -9.09
CA ALA A 18 22.65 -19.83 -7.93
C ALA A 18 22.23 -20.68 -6.72
N ASP A 19 22.97 -20.53 -5.63
CA ASP A 19 22.59 -21.08 -4.33
C ASP A 19 21.62 -20.09 -3.65
N PRO A 20 20.32 -20.47 -3.48
CA PRO A 20 19.32 -19.55 -2.94
C PRO A 20 19.62 -19.07 -1.52
N GLU A 21 20.23 -19.96 -0.68
CA GLU A 21 20.57 -19.60 0.70
C GLU A 21 21.69 -18.54 0.73
N ARG A 22 22.71 -18.72 -0.09
CA ARG A 22 23.82 -17.74 -0.18
C ARG A 22 23.36 -16.43 -0.80
N VAL A 23 22.49 -16.48 -1.80
CA VAL A 23 21.87 -15.27 -2.36
C VAL A 23 21.07 -14.56 -1.28
N GLY A 24 20.27 -15.28 -0.49
CA GLY A 24 19.53 -14.73 0.65
C GLY A 24 20.43 -13.96 1.61
N VAL A 25 21.47 -14.60 2.11
CA VAL A 25 22.43 -13.98 3.06
C VAL A 25 23.05 -12.71 2.50
N VAL A 26 23.52 -12.73 1.24
CA VAL A 26 24.14 -11.54 0.60
C VAL A 26 23.12 -10.42 0.41
N PHE A 27 21.87 -10.74 0.06
CA PHE A 27 20.82 -9.75 -0.13
C PHE A 27 20.41 -9.12 1.19
N ASP A 28 20.36 -9.90 2.27
CA ASP A 28 20.08 -9.41 3.63
C ASP A 28 21.21 -8.48 4.13
N GLU A 29 22.47 -8.88 3.92
CA GLU A 29 23.64 -8.05 4.27
C GLU A 29 23.70 -6.72 3.47
N LEU A 30 23.25 -6.73 2.22
CA LEU A 30 23.24 -5.56 1.34
C LEU A 30 21.94 -4.80 1.38
N GLU A 31 20.96 -5.24 2.19
CA GLU A 31 19.61 -4.67 2.31
C GLU A 31 18.86 -4.57 0.96
N PHE A 32 19.07 -5.55 0.08
CA PHE A 32 18.30 -5.65 -1.16
C PHE A 32 16.91 -6.23 -0.88
N GLY A 33 15.88 -5.58 -1.41
CA GLY A 33 14.51 -6.01 -1.19
C GLY A 33 14.16 -7.35 -1.86
N ALA A 34 13.12 -8.01 -1.33
CA ALA A 34 12.64 -9.33 -1.77
C ALA A 34 12.36 -9.42 -3.28
N GLN A 35 11.86 -8.33 -3.88
CA GLN A 35 11.57 -8.28 -5.31
C GLN A 35 12.82 -8.48 -6.20
N LEU A 36 13.96 -7.87 -5.83
CA LEU A 36 15.20 -8.05 -6.57
C LEU A 36 15.75 -9.45 -6.36
N ARG A 37 15.66 -9.97 -5.14
CA ARG A 37 16.01 -11.35 -4.77
C ARG A 37 15.20 -12.35 -5.60
N GLY A 38 13.87 -12.21 -5.65
CA GLY A 38 13.00 -13.08 -6.43
C GLY A 38 13.34 -13.10 -7.92
N ARG A 39 13.51 -11.92 -8.53
CA ARG A 39 13.91 -11.79 -9.94
C ARG A 39 15.26 -12.45 -10.25
N LEU A 40 16.19 -12.33 -9.35
CA LEU A 40 17.51 -12.94 -9.54
C LEU A 40 17.42 -14.46 -9.47
N LEU A 41 16.73 -14.99 -8.46
CA LEU A 41 16.53 -16.43 -8.30
C LEU A 41 15.78 -17.02 -9.49
N GLU A 42 14.74 -16.35 -9.98
CA GLU A 42 14.00 -16.75 -11.18
C GLU A 42 14.90 -16.76 -12.41
N ALA A 43 15.73 -15.73 -12.61
CA ALA A 43 16.66 -15.65 -13.74
C ALA A 43 17.70 -16.79 -13.74
N PHE A 44 18.03 -17.34 -12.58
CA PHE A 44 18.96 -18.46 -12.42
C PHE A 44 18.26 -19.83 -12.34
N GLY A 45 16.94 -19.89 -12.59
CA GLY A 45 16.16 -21.12 -12.58
C GLY A 45 15.88 -21.70 -11.20
N SER A 46 16.16 -20.95 -10.15
CA SER A 46 15.81 -21.29 -8.78
C SER A 46 14.47 -20.64 -8.44
N HIS A 47 13.46 -21.43 -8.14
CA HIS A 47 12.22 -20.89 -7.59
C HIS A 47 12.45 -20.60 -6.10
N ALA A 48 12.23 -19.35 -5.69
CA ALA A 48 12.09 -19.06 -4.26
C ALA A 48 10.94 -19.93 -3.71
N SER A 49 11.18 -20.64 -2.63
CA SER A 49 10.07 -21.31 -1.95
C SER A 49 9.11 -20.23 -1.45
N ASP A 50 7.82 -20.39 -1.77
CA ASP A 50 6.73 -19.49 -1.35
C ASP A 50 6.56 -19.34 0.17
N ASP A 51 7.40 -20.01 0.96
CA ASP A 51 7.29 -20.10 2.41
C ASP A 51 7.79 -18.85 3.18
N ASP A 52 8.48 -17.92 2.53
CA ASP A 52 9.05 -16.72 3.19
C ASP A 52 8.27 -15.42 2.87
N ALA A 53 7.22 -15.46 2.08
CA ALA A 53 6.36 -14.30 1.88
C ALA A 53 5.57 -14.02 3.17
N ALA A 54 5.83 -12.87 3.80
CA ALA A 54 5.03 -12.43 4.94
C ALA A 54 3.55 -12.46 4.55
N THR A 55 2.79 -13.32 5.22
CA THR A 55 1.35 -13.45 4.95
C THR A 55 0.68 -12.16 5.45
N VAL A 56 0.25 -11.31 4.52
CA VAL A 56 -0.63 -10.20 4.88
C VAL A 56 -1.89 -10.79 5.47
N PRO A 57 -2.32 -10.35 6.65
CA PRO A 57 -3.64 -10.73 7.12
C PRO A 57 -4.66 -10.26 6.08
N GLU A 58 -5.35 -11.20 5.48
CA GLU A 58 -6.41 -10.89 4.52
C GLU A 58 -7.54 -10.17 5.28
N VAL A 59 -7.64 -8.87 5.07
CA VAL A 59 -8.79 -8.10 5.56
C VAL A 59 -9.97 -8.42 4.65
N THR A 60 -10.69 -9.49 4.99
CA THR A 60 -11.80 -10.01 4.19
C THR A 60 -13.10 -9.25 4.38
N ASP A 61 -13.20 -8.38 5.39
CA ASP A 61 -14.47 -7.74 5.73
C ASP A 61 -14.35 -6.21 5.74
N VAL A 62 -14.69 -5.61 4.59
CA VAL A 62 -14.82 -4.15 4.46
C VAL A 62 -16.31 -3.79 4.47
N THR A 63 -16.76 -3.19 5.56
CA THR A 63 -18.15 -2.73 5.70
C THR A 63 -18.35 -1.46 4.86
N ARG A 64 -19.33 -1.47 3.96
CA ARG A 64 -19.78 -0.23 3.32
C ARG A 64 -20.74 0.50 4.25
N VAL A 65 -20.28 1.61 4.78
CA VAL A 65 -21.07 2.50 5.65
C VAL A 65 -21.97 3.39 4.80
N ARG A 66 -23.27 3.35 5.06
CA ARG A 66 -24.28 4.05 4.27
C ARG A 66 -25.12 5.03 5.09
N THR A 67 -25.08 4.93 6.41
CA THR A 67 -25.86 5.77 7.33
C THR A 67 -24.97 6.30 8.46
N ALA A 68 -25.36 7.43 9.05
CA ALA A 68 -24.68 7.99 10.21
C ALA A 68 -24.67 7.02 11.41
N GLN A 69 -25.73 6.23 11.58
CA GLN A 69 -25.79 5.22 12.65
C GLN A 69 -24.76 4.10 12.43
N GLU A 70 -24.67 3.56 11.21
CA GLU A 70 -23.65 2.56 10.87
C GLU A 70 -22.23 3.08 11.07
N PHE A 71 -22.01 4.37 10.79
CA PHE A 71 -20.72 5.02 11.02
C PHE A 71 -20.39 5.12 12.51
N SER A 72 -21.34 5.58 13.31
CA SER A 72 -21.20 5.64 14.77
C SER A 72 -20.95 4.27 15.38
N ASP A 73 -21.75 3.26 14.98
CA ASP A 73 -21.60 1.89 15.47
C ASP A 73 -20.23 1.30 15.10
N TRP A 74 -19.72 1.62 13.90
CA TRP A 74 -18.39 1.20 13.47
C TRP A 74 -17.28 1.88 14.29
N LEU A 75 -17.39 3.17 14.57
CA LEU A 75 -16.46 3.90 15.42
C LEU A 75 -16.47 3.35 16.85
N ASP A 76 -17.65 3.14 17.44
CA ASP A 76 -17.81 2.65 18.81
C ASP A 76 -17.32 1.20 19.01
N ALA A 77 -17.31 0.43 17.94
CA ALA A 77 -16.79 -0.93 17.95
C ALA A 77 -15.25 -0.99 17.88
N GLY A 78 -14.59 0.13 17.59
CA GLY A 78 -13.12 0.26 17.63
C GLY A 78 -12.60 0.42 19.05
N GLU A 79 -11.29 0.21 19.23
CA GLU A 79 -10.62 0.54 20.49
C GLU A 79 -10.49 2.05 20.62
N LYS A 80 -10.83 2.56 21.79
CA LYS A 80 -10.65 3.99 22.11
C LYS A 80 -9.16 4.31 22.16
N ASP A 81 -8.81 5.49 21.74
CA ASP A 81 -7.43 6.02 21.71
C ASP A 81 -6.48 5.32 20.71
N VAL A 82 -6.95 4.34 19.95
CA VAL A 82 -6.20 3.76 18.84
C VAL A 82 -6.46 4.59 17.57
N PRO A 83 -5.40 5.06 16.89
CA PRO A 83 -5.57 5.82 15.66
C PRO A 83 -6.31 5.03 14.58
N ILE A 84 -7.25 5.70 13.92
CA ILE A 84 -7.94 5.15 12.74
C ILE A 84 -7.14 5.54 11.50
N VAL A 85 -6.81 4.55 10.68
CA VAL A 85 -6.15 4.81 9.40
C VAL A 85 -7.18 5.36 8.41
N VAL A 86 -6.84 6.47 7.75
CA VAL A 86 -7.66 7.12 6.74
C VAL A 86 -6.92 7.14 5.42
N ARG A 87 -7.50 6.53 4.41
CA ARG A 87 -6.99 6.53 3.05
C ARG A 87 -8.08 6.93 2.08
N ARG A 88 -7.76 7.77 1.11
CA ARG A 88 -8.68 8.00 0.00
C ARG A 88 -8.61 6.85 -1.00
N LEU A 89 -9.77 6.39 -1.47
CA LEU A 89 -9.90 5.56 -2.67
C LEU A 89 -10.44 6.40 -3.83
N ALA A 90 -10.42 5.82 -5.00
CA ALA A 90 -10.87 6.46 -6.24
C ALA A 90 -10.04 7.71 -6.60
N HIS A 91 -8.72 7.56 -6.54
CA HIS A 91 -7.82 8.48 -7.19
C HIS A 91 -7.77 8.15 -8.67
N ASP A 92 -8.19 9.08 -9.53
CA ASP A 92 -7.78 9.03 -10.93
C ASP A 92 -6.28 9.39 -11.00
N PRO A 93 -5.40 8.44 -11.39
CA PRO A 93 -3.96 8.72 -11.46
C PRO A 93 -3.63 9.85 -12.45
N LYS A 94 -4.57 10.24 -13.31
CA LYS A 94 -4.45 11.36 -14.24
C LYS A 94 -5.01 12.68 -13.68
N ALA A 95 -5.72 12.62 -12.54
CA ALA A 95 -6.20 13.82 -11.91
C ALA A 95 -5.03 14.60 -11.29
N PRO A 96 -5.03 15.95 -11.39
CA PRO A 96 -4.01 16.75 -10.71
C PRO A 96 -4.02 16.49 -9.20
N SER A 97 -2.86 16.68 -8.57
CA SER A 97 -2.76 16.61 -7.10
C SER A 97 -3.80 17.54 -6.48
N GLY A 98 -4.65 17.02 -5.60
CA GLY A 98 -5.78 17.73 -5.05
C GLY A 98 -7.12 17.40 -5.72
N ALA A 99 -7.20 16.31 -6.50
CA ALA A 99 -8.47 15.79 -6.99
C ALA A 99 -9.45 15.55 -5.83
N GLU A 100 -10.72 15.79 -6.11
CA GLU A 100 -11.80 15.62 -5.14
C GLU A 100 -11.77 14.22 -4.50
N VAL A 101 -11.89 14.17 -3.18
CA VAL A 101 -12.03 12.90 -2.45
C VAL A 101 -13.47 12.42 -2.61
N THR A 102 -13.65 11.27 -3.25
CA THR A 102 -14.96 10.67 -3.45
C THR A 102 -15.27 9.58 -2.43
N THR A 103 -14.26 8.81 -2.06
CA THR A 103 -14.41 7.69 -1.12
C THR A 103 -13.28 7.70 -0.11
N LEU A 104 -13.62 7.45 1.14
CA LEU A 104 -12.67 7.22 2.22
C LEU A 104 -12.67 5.74 2.60
N MET A 105 -11.48 5.16 2.68
CA MET A 105 -11.25 3.92 3.40
C MET A 105 -10.80 4.25 4.80
N LEU A 106 -11.46 3.65 5.76
CA LEU A 106 -11.16 3.76 7.17
C LEU A 106 -10.77 2.37 7.69
N MET A 107 -9.76 2.31 8.54
CA MET A 107 -9.30 1.07 9.13
C MET A 107 -9.00 1.28 10.62
N ASN A 108 -9.71 0.51 11.43
CA ASN A 108 -9.33 0.17 12.79
C ASN A 108 -8.95 -1.33 12.81
N GLN A 109 -9.51 -2.16 13.67
CA GLN A 109 -9.40 -3.63 13.54
C GLN A 109 -10.26 -4.17 12.39
N ARG A 110 -11.18 -3.35 11.84
CA ARG A 110 -12.08 -3.68 10.72
C ARG A 110 -12.08 -2.57 9.70
N GLY A 111 -12.11 -2.94 8.42
CA GLY A 111 -12.22 -1.98 7.33
C GLY A 111 -13.62 -1.39 7.20
N ALA A 112 -13.71 -0.10 6.90
CA ALA A 112 -14.92 0.55 6.44
C ALA A 112 -14.65 1.39 5.20
N ALA A 113 -15.63 1.47 4.30
CA ALA A 113 -15.63 2.35 3.14
C ALA A 113 -16.81 3.31 3.23
N VAL A 114 -16.52 4.60 3.14
CA VAL A 114 -17.52 5.68 3.08
C VAL A 114 -17.44 6.36 1.73
N ASP A 115 -18.52 6.33 0.98
CA ASP A 115 -18.64 7.03 -0.29
C ASP A 115 -19.26 8.41 -0.04
N LEU A 116 -18.43 9.45 -0.12
CA LEU A 116 -18.84 10.83 0.15
C LEU A 116 -19.68 11.45 -0.98
N VAL A 117 -19.77 10.81 -2.15
CA VAL A 117 -20.58 11.29 -3.27
C VAL A 117 -22.03 10.83 -3.11
N THR A 118 -22.23 9.59 -2.62
CA THR A 118 -23.55 8.99 -2.46
C THR A 118 -24.08 9.04 -1.03
N ALA A 119 -23.27 9.48 -0.06
CA ALA A 119 -23.67 9.68 1.32
C ALA A 119 -24.84 10.66 1.41
N ASP A 120 -25.81 10.36 2.27
CA ASP A 120 -26.83 11.32 2.63
C ASP A 120 -26.25 12.45 3.50
N GLN A 121 -27.08 13.46 3.79
CA GLN A 121 -26.63 14.62 4.55
C GLN A 121 -26.22 14.24 5.99
N GLU A 122 -26.92 13.31 6.64
CA GLU A 122 -26.65 12.90 8.02
C GLU A 122 -25.30 12.17 8.12
N LEU A 123 -25.04 11.23 7.22
CA LEU A 123 -23.74 10.56 7.14
C LEU A 123 -22.61 11.52 6.81
N THR A 124 -22.84 12.43 5.85
CA THR A 124 -21.85 13.44 5.48
C THR A 124 -21.45 14.28 6.70
N ILE A 125 -22.41 14.81 7.43
CA ILE A 125 -22.15 15.60 8.66
C ILE A 125 -21.40 14.76 9.70
N ALA A 126 -21.80 13.53 9.96
CA ALA A 126 -21.14 12.67 10.95
C ALA A 126 -19.65 12.40 10.60
N VAL A 127 -19.38 12.18 9.32
CA VAL A 127 -18.00 11.97 8.84
C VAL A 127 -17.19 13.27 8.90
N GLU A 128 -17.76 14.40 8.53
CA GLU A 128 -17.13 15.71 8.60
C GLU A 128 -16.78 16.10 10.04
N GLU A 129 -17.72 15.94 10.98
CA GLU A 129 -17.50 16.18 12.40
C GLU A 129 -16.38 15.30 12.95
N TRP A 130 -16.37 14.01 12.61
CA TRP A 130 -15.29 13.11 13.03
C TRP A 130 -13.94 13.47 12.40
N LEU A 131 -13.90 13.85 11.12
CA LEU A 131 -12.66 14.29 10.45
C LEU A 131 -12.10 15.56 11.09
N ALA A 132 -12.97 16.49 11.50
CA ALA A 132 -12.61 17.76 12.13
C ALA A 132 -12.26 17.61 13.64
N ASP A 133 -12.54 16.45 14.24
CA ASP A 133 -12.28 16.23 15.68
C ASP A 133 -10.77 16.10 15.95
N PRO A 134 -10.15 17.06 16.69
CA PRO A 134 -8.74 17.01 17.02
C PRO A 134 -8.38 15.94 18.08
N VAL A 135 -9.39 15.41 18.80
CA VAL A 135 -9.17 14.39 19.84
C VAL A 135 -9.22 12.97 19.25
N ALA A 136 -9.89 12.78 18.13
CA ALA A 136 -9.92 11.51 17.43
C ALA A 136 -8.60 11.30 16.64
N PRO A 137 -7.70 10.42 17.09
CA PRO A 137 -6.40 10.26 16.44
C PRO A 137 -6.54 9.57 15.09
N LYS A 138 -5.86 10.11 14.07
CA LYS A 138 -5.89 9.61 12.70
C LYS A 138 -4.48 9.39 12.16
N ILE A 139 -4.25 8.27 11.49
CA ILE A 139 -3.08 8.03 10.63
C ILE A 139 -3.55 8.14 9.19
N VAL A 140 -2.83 8.87 8.37
CA VAL A 140 -3.22 9.08 6.97
C VAL A 140 -2.19 8.48 6.00
N ASP A 141 -2.63 8.12 4.81
CA ASP A 141 -1.76 7.76 3.69
C ASP A 141 -1.79 8.91 2.67
N GLY A 142 -0.73 9.74 2.70
CA GLY A 142 -0.60 10.90 1.84
C GLY A 142 -1.43 12.11 2.29
N LEU A 143 -1.08 12.68 3.44
CA LEU A 143 -1.76 13.83 4.06
C LEU A 143 -1.99 14.98 3.10
N LYS A 144 -0.99 15.34 2.30
CA LYS A 144 -1.08 16.48 1.39
C LYS A 144 -2.24 16.34 0.42
N ASP A 145 -2.34 15.20 -0.23
CA ASP A 145 -3.36 14.97 -1.24
C ASP A 145 -4.76 14.78 -0.63
N LEU A 146 -4.82 14.09 0.52
CA LEU A 146 -6.06 13.94 1.27
C LEU A 146 -6.58 15.32 1.72
N TYR A 147 -5.72 16.14 2.33
CA TYR A 147 -6.06 17.47 2.83
C TYR A 147 -6.55 18.39 1.71
N HIS A 148 -5.84 18.42 0.58
CA HIS A 148 -6.27 19.24 -0.57
C HIS A 148 -7.62 18.79 -1.12
N GLY A 149 -7.87 17.51 -1.19
CA GLY A 149 -9.14 16.97 -1.67
C GLY A 149 -10.31 17.24 -0.70
N LEU A 150 -10.06 17.20 0.61
CA LEU A 150 -11.08 17.50 1.62
C LEU A 150 -11.40 19.00 1.68
N ILE A 151 -10.40 19.88 1.62
CA ILE A 151 -10.61 21.32 1.70
C ILE A 151 -11.40 21.87 0.51
N GLN A 152 -11.28 21.24 -0.67
CA GLN A 152 -12.10 21.58 -1.83
C GLN A 152 -13.59 21.31 -1.61
N ARG A 153 -13.91 20.38 -0.71
CA ARG A 153 -15.28 20.08 -0.28
C ARG A 153 -15.70 20.92 0.94
N GLY A 154 -14.81 21.74 1.48
CA GLY A 154 -15.05 22.50 2.72
C GLY A 154 -14.94 21.65 3.98
N ILE A 155 -14.35 20.43 3.89
CA ILE A 155 -14.19 19.51 5.00
C ILE A 155 -12.86 19.81 5.72
N GLU A 156 -12.92 20.00 7.02
CA GLU A 156 -11.75 20.17 7.89
C GLU A 156 -11.15 18.82 8.27
N LEU A 157 -9.83 18.73 8.37
CA LEU A 157 -9.12 17.55 8.85
C LEU A 157 -8.26 17.93 10.05
N ALA A 158 -8.53 17.31 11.19
CA ALA A 158 -7.79 17.49 12.44
C ALA A 158 -7.44 16.15 13.09
N GLY A 159 -6.64 16.18 14.16
CA GLY A 159 -6.27 14.96 14.90
C GLY A 159 -5.33 14.02 14.14
N VAL A 160 -4.66 14.46 13.07
CA VAL A 160 -3.67 13.65 12.37
C VAL A 160 -2.42 13.52 13.23
N VAL A 161 -2.08 12.29 13.59
CA VAL A 161 -0.92 11.96 14.42
C VAL A 161 0.25 11.43 13.60
N ASP A 162 -0.01 10.88 12.42
CA ASP A 162 1.02 10.37 11.52
C ASP A 162 0.56 10.36 10.05
N ASP A 163 1.54 10.42 9.14
CA ASP A 163 1.38 10.22 7.70
C ASP A 163 2.36 9.14 7.24
N VAL A 164 1.82 8.04 6.74
CA VAL A 164 2.59 6.85 6.32
C VAL A 164 3.65 7.21 5.27
N GLN A 165 3.33 8.08 4.31
CA GLN A 165 4.29 8.49 3.27
C GLN A 165 5.41 9.36 3.84
N LEU A 166 5.07 10.28 4.74
CA LEU A 166 6.07 11.16 5.37
C LEU A 166 6.98 10.37 6.31
N SER A 167 6.41 9.48 7.12
CA SER A 167 7.18 8.61 8.01
C SER A 167 8.12 7.69 7.22
N GLY A 168 7.66 7.11 6.11
CA GLY A 168 8.50 6.34 5.20
C GLY A 168 9.66 7.16 4.62
N TYR A 169 9.40 8.41 4.24
CA TYR A 169 10.45 9.32 3.79
C TYR A 169 11.49 9.61 4.88
N LEU A 170 11.05 9.85 6.12
CA LEU A 170 11.96 10.13 7.23
C LEU A 170 12.82 8.93 7.61
N VAL A 171 12.26 7.73 7.53
CA VAL A 171 12.99 6.48 7.82
C VAL A 171 13.99 6.15 6.71
N ARG A 172 13.60 6.34 5.44
CA ARG A 172 14.45 6.02 4.28
C ARG A 172 14.30 7.04 3.15
N PRO A 173 15.02 8.17 3.22
CA PRO A 173 14.87 9.25 2.23
C PRO A 173 15.34 8.92 0.82
N ALA A 174 15.95 7.75 0.61
CA ALA A 174 16.48 7.32 -0.68
C ALA A 174 15.54 6.44 -1.51
N LEU A 175 14.32 6.16 -1.04
CA LEU A 175 13.35 5.37 -1.80
C LEU A 175 12.84 6.16 -3.01
N ARG A 176 12.50 5.44 -4.07
CA ARG A 176 11.94 6.04 -5.31
C ARG A 176 10.47 6.42 -5.18
N SER A 177 9.75 5.73 -4.30
CA SER A 177 8.32 5.93 -4.03
C SER A 177 8.04 5.71 -2.55
N TYR A 178 7.11 6.48 -2.01
CA TYR A 178 6.58 6.36 -0.65
C TYR A 178 5.11 6.00 -0.65
N GLU A 179 4.57 5.61 -1.80
CA GLU A 179 3.22 5.04 -1.89
C GLU A 179 3.12 3.78 -1.02
N LEU A 180 1.92 3.51 -0.52
CA LEU A 180 1.71 2.44 0.46
C LEU A 180 2.17 1.06 -0.05
N ASP A 181 1.91 0.74 -1.31
CA ASP A 181 2.35 -0.50 -1.95
C ASP A 181 3.87 -0.65 -1.97
N ALA A 182 4.59 0.42 -2.29
CA ALA A 182 6.05 0.45 -2.27
C ALA A 182 6.60 0.27 -0.85
N GLN A 183 5.95 0.86 0.15
CA GLN A 183 6.35 0.72 1.54
C GLN A 183 6.05 -0.68 2.10
N LEU A 184 4.90 -1.26 1.77
CA LEU A 184 4.54 -2.63 2.14
C LEU A 184 5.54 -3.63 1.56
N SER A 185 5.85 -3.50 0.27
CA SER A 185 6.85 -4.34 -0.38
C SER A 185 8.23 -4.20 0.25
N HIS A 186 8.59 -2.97 0.67
CA HIS A 186 9.93 -2.69 1.18
C HIS A 186 10.13 -3.06 2.66
N HIS A 187 9.13 -2.81 3.50
CA HIS A 187 9.24 -2.99 4.95
C HIS A 187 8.66 -4.29 5.46
N LEU A 188 7.67 -4.86 4.76
CA LEU A 188 6.98 -6.07 5.17
C LEU A 188 7.17 -7.22 4.18
N GLU A 189 7.93 -6.98 3.08
CA GLU A 189 8.17 -7.96 2.02
C GLU A 189 6.87 -8.51 1.39
N VAL A 190 5.82 -7.69 1.42
CA VAL A 190 4.50 -8.02 0.93
C VAL A 190 4.29 -7.43 -0.45
N GLU A 191 3.98 -8.26 -1.43
CA GLU A 191 3.53 -7.80 -2.74
C GLU A 191 2.02 -7.56 -2.73
N VAL A 192 1.62 -6.31 -2.97
CA VAL A 192 0.21 -5.96 -3.16
C VAL A 192 -0.09 -6.01 -4.66
N PRO A 193 -1.03 -6.88 -5.11
CA PRO A 193 -1.44 -6.91 -6.50
C PRO A 193 -1.94 -5.53 -6.93
N ARG A 194 -1.44 -5.04 -8.06
CA ARG A 194 -1.96 -3.79 -8.63
C ARG A 194 -3.38 -4.01 -9.11
N ALA A 195 -4.24 -3.02 -8.90
CA ALA A 195 -5.64 -3.07 -9.31
C ALA A 195 -5.84 -3.43 -10.78
N ASP A 196 -4.86 -3.08 -11.64
CA ASP A 196 -4.88 -3.40 -13.08
C ASP A 196 -4.62 -4.89 -13.35
N GLU A 197 -3.90 -5.58 -12.48
CA GLU A 197 -3.58 -7.00 -12.62
C GLU A 197 -4.73 -7.89 -12.14
N SER A 198 -5.46 -7.47 -11.10
CA SER A 198 -6.64 -8.17 -10.61
C SER A 198 -7.79 -8.15 -11.62
N ALA A 199 -7.98 -7.04 -12.33
CA ALA A 199 -8.98 -6.91 -13.40
C ALA A 199 -8.65 -7.76 -14.65
N ALA A 200 -7.37 -8.06 -14.89
CA ALA A 200 -6.94 -8.93 -15.99
C ALA A 200 -7.14 -10.42 -15.68
N SER A 201 -7.01 -10.82 -14.40
CA SER A 201 -7.22 -12.20 -13.96
C SER A 201 -8.70 -12.62 -14.02
N GLU A 202 -9.63 -11.72 -13.68
CA GLU A 202 -11.07 -12.00 -13.75
C GLU A 202 -11.57 -12.17 -15.20
N LYS A 203 -10.94 -11.49 -16.19
CA LYS A 203 -11.30 -11.64 -17.61
C LYS A 203 -10.83 -12.94 -18.23
N ASN A 204 -9.76 -13.55 -17.72
CA ASN A 204 -9.25 -14.82 -18.25
C ASN A 204 -10.01 -16.05 -17.70
N GLY A 205 -10.77 -15.92 -16.62
CA GLY A 205 -11.58 -17.01 -16.04
C GLY A 205 -12.96 -17.23 -16.68
N GLN A 206 -13.38 -16.40 -17.64
CA GLN A 206 -14.72 -16.48 -18.27
C GLN A 206 -14.73 -16.96 -19.71
N THR A 207 -13.66 -17.52 -20.22
CA THR A 207 -13.61 -18.01 -21.61
C THR A 207 -13.36 -19.52 -21.67
N GLU A 208 -14.08 -20.32 -20.90
CA GLU A 208 -14.27 -21.76 -21.16
C GLU A 208 -15.67 -22.20 -20.68
N LEU A 209 -16.64 -22.05 -21.56
CA LEU A 209 -17.84 -22.89 -21.66
C LEU A 209 -18.33 -22.91 -23.13
#